data_7bc972cf57a1348b75c81bbf0d1f9aad
#
_entry.id   7bc972cf57a1348b75c81bbf0d1f9aad
#
_cell.length_a   1.000
_cell.length_b   1.000
_cell.length_c   1.000
_cell.angle_alpha   90.00
_cell.angle_beta   90.00
_cell.angle_gamma   90.00
#
_symmetry.space_group_name_H-M   'P 1'
#
loop_
_entity.id
_entity.type
_entity.pdbx_description
1 polymer ?
#
loop_
_entity_poly.entity_id
_entity_poly.type
_entity_poly.pdbx_seq_one_letter_code
_entity_poly.pdbx_strand_id
1 'polypeptide(L)'
;MRCRGRPARDMIPDMSDTTERTTRVPDEGPIEQLSEEERRTRRWERRRSAARSARRVLARSGLQGTIRGRLASLDAAGEVYDLDESVDVYGNGVVEALERKVAGLLGTEAAAFFPTGTMAQQVALRCWAGRSGNPAVALHALGHPEVHERDAFSRVSGLRPVQLTGEPRQPTAQEVRDCPEPFGALMLELPLRDAGYLLPSWEELNELVEAARERDAVVHFDGARLWESTVHFGRPLDEIAGLADSVYVSFYKSLDGFGGAALAGPATLVEEAKTWRHRYGGQVFQQFPTALSALLGLERELPRLPEYVRHARVVAAALREALAEAGLPWSRVHPEVPHTNEFQVWLPYDADVVAEAAIRTAEETGTLLFGRAWDGTVPGLARTEVDVRASGLEWSAEDVRAAVADFVVRLREEAGRVHG
;
A
#
# COMPACT_ATOMS: atom_id res chain seq x y z
N MET A 1 -23.75 -11.57 22.80
CA MET A 1 -23.50 -12.10 21.44
C MET A 1 -22.00 -12.23 21.26
N ARG A 2 -21.45 -13.42 21.04
CA ARG A 2 -19.99 -13.62 20.94
C ARG A 2 -19.58 -13.27 19.50
N CYS A 3 -18.79 -12.22 19.31
CA CYS A 3 -18.16 -11.91 18.03
C CYS A 3 -17.20 -13.03 17.65
N ARG A 4 -17.47 -13.71 16.55
CA ARG A 4 -16.55 -14.68 15.94
C ARG A 4 -15.36 -13.88 15.38
N GLY A 5 -14.13 -14.28 15.78
CA GLY A 5 -12.90 -13.67 15.30
C GLY A 5 -12.80 -13.74 13.78
N ARG A 6 -12.41 -12.63 13.19
CA ARG A 6 -12.05 -12.53 11.76
C ARG A 6 -10.80 -13.35 11.49
N PRO A 7 -10.68 -14.06 10.36
CA PRO A 7 -9.45 -14.77 10.01
C PRO A 7 -8.31 -13.77 9.82
N ALA A 8 -7.14 -14.12 10.32
CA ALA A 8 -5.91 -13.34 10.18
C ALA A 8 -5.53 -13.23 8.70
N ARG A 9 -5.60 -12.01 8.16
CA ARG A 9 -5.08 -11.68 6.83
C ARG A 9 -3.56 -11.58 6.89
N ASP A 10 -2.91 -12.14 5.89
CA ASP A 10 -1.47 -12.12 5.55
C ASP A 10 -0.55 -11.40 6.56
N MET A 11 -0.32 -12.03 7.67
CA MET A 11 0.82 -11.72 8.52
C MET A 11 2.00 -12.56 8.02
N ILE A 12 3.12 -11.90 7.82
CA ILE A 12 4.42 -12.59 7.88
C ILE A 12 4.36 -13.47 9.12
N PRO A 13 4.64 -14.79 9.05
CA PRO A 13 4.62 -15.64 10.23
C PRO A 13 5.45 -15.01 11.35
N ASP A 14 4.91 -14.97 12.56
CA ASP A 14 5.63 -14.50 13.74
C ASP A 14 6.86 -15.42 13.93
N MET A 15 8.05 -14.88 13.61
CA MET A 15 9.34 -15.59 13.69
C MET A 15 10.03 -15.38 15.03
N SER A 16 9.28 -15.05 16.11
CA SER A 16 9.85 -14.78 17.44
C SER A 16 10.25 -16.01 18.23
N ASP A 17 9.98 -17.24 17.75
CA ASP A 17 10.45 -18.46 18.39
C ASP A 17 11.77 -18.94 17.76
N THR A 18 12.88 -18.29 18.17
CA THR A 18 14.24 -18.71 17.86
C THR A 18 14.78 -19.68 18.90
N THR A 19 14.26 -20.89 18.93
CA THR A 19 15.04 -22.03 19.40
C THR A 19 15.83 -22.60 18.21
N GLU A 20 17.13 -22.73 18.38
CA GLU A 20 18.15 -23.24 17.46
C GLU A 20 17.61 -24.18 16.36
N ARG A 21 17.36 -23.63 15.15
CA ARG A 21 17.17 -24.47 13.95
C ARG A 21 18.50 -24.56 13.21
N THR A 22 19.23 -25.62 13.51
CA THR A 22 20.20 -26.23 12.59
C THR A 22 19.55 -26.36 11.21
N THR A 23 20.24 -25.87 10.18
CA THR A 23 19.92 -26.01 8.78
C THR A 23 19.90 -27.49 8.38
N ARG A 24 18.80 -28.21 8.66
CA ARG A 24 18.47 -29.45 7.97
C ARG A 24 17.54 -29.08 6.80
N VAL A 25 18.01 -29.35 5.60
CA VAL A 25 17.12 -29.46 4.42
C VAL A 25 16.11 -30.55 4.78
N PRO A 26 14.78 -30.29 4.80
CA PRO A 26 13.81 -31.34 5.08
C PRO A 26 13.85 -32.37 3.95
N ASP A 27 13.91 -33.64 4.32
CA ASP A 27 13.78 -34.79 3.46
C ASP A 27 12.49 -34.70 2.63
N GLU A 28 12.56 -35.07 1.33
CA GLU A 28 11.47 -34.97 0.36
C GLU A 28 10.38 -36.03 0.62
N GLY A 29 9.65 -35.90 1.72
CA GLY A 29 8.43 -36.68 1.95
C GLY A 29 7.29 -36.21 1.05
N PRO A 30 6.32 -37.09 0.70
CA PRO A 30 5.16 -36.73 -0.14
C PRO A 30 4.40 -35.55 0.46
N ILE A 31 4.04 -34.56 -0.37
CA ILE A 31 3.38 -33.30 0.00
C ILE A 31 2.06 -33.52 0.78
N GLU A 32 1.41 -34.67 0.57
CA GLU A 32 0.16 -35.09 1.22
C GLU A 32 0.26 -35.30 2.74
N GLN A 33 1.47 -35.44 3.29
CA GLN A 33 1.70 -35.67 4.73
C GLN A 33 2.05 -34.42 5.52
N LEU A 34 2.20 -33.26 4.85
CA LEU A 34 2.54 -32.00 5.51
C LEU A 34 1.32 -31.38 6.20
N SER A 35 1.53 -30.77 7.37
CA SER A 35 0.54 -29.93 8.01
C SER A 35 0.20 -28.70 7.15
N GLU A 36 -0.92 -28.04 7.42
CA GLU A 36 -1.33 -26.81 6.70
C GLU A 36 -0.26 -25.70 6.84
N GLU A 37 0.36 -25.58 8.01
CA GLU A 37 1.42 -24.61 8.27
C GLU A 37 2.69 -24.90 7.45
N GLU A 38 3.11 -26.18 7.38
CA GLU A 38 4.25 -26.60 6.57
C GLU A 38 4.00 -26.36 5.08
N ARG A 39 2.79 -26.67 4.57
CA ARG A 39 2.40 -26.37 3.19
C ARG A 39 2.46 -24.87 2.90
N ARG A 40 1.98 -24.03 3.83
CA ARG A 40 2.02 -22.57 3.70
C ARG A 40 3.46 -22.05 3.69
N THR A 41 4.31 -22.55 4.57
CA THR A 41 5.74 -22.18 4.66
C THR A 41 6.47 -22.57 3.37
N ARG A 42 6.29 -23.80 2.90
CA ARG A 42 6.92 -24.29 1.65
C ARG A 42 6.46 -23.50 0.43
N ARG A 43 5.16 -23.16 0.33
CA ARG A 43 4.62 -22.32 -0.74
C ARG A 43 5.24 -20.92 -0.70
N TRP A 44 5.39 -20.34 0.47
CA TRP A 44 6.03 -19.03 0.63
C TRP A 44 7.51 -19.05 0.19
N GLU A 45 8.27 -20.08 0.56
CA GLU A 45 9.67 -20.25 0.15
C GLU A 45 9.80 -20.42 -1.37
N ARG A 46 8.96 -21.25 -2.00
CA ARG A 46 8.93 -21.42 -3.46
C ARG A 46 8.60 -20.10 -4.15
N ARG A 47 7.56 -19.41 -3.71
CA ARG A 47 7.18 -18.10 -4.24
C ARG A 47 8.33 -17.09 -4.13
N ARG A 48 9.03 -17.05 -3.01
CA ARG A 48 10.20 -16.18 -2.80
C ARG A 48 11.34 -16.54 -3.74
N SER A 49 11.64 -17.83 -3.92
CA SER A 49 12.65 -18.32 -4.84
C SER A 49 12.29 -17.97 -6.29
N ALA A 50 11.07 -18.25 -6.72
CA ALA A 50 10.57 -17.93 -8.05
C ALA A 50 10.62 -16.43 -8.34
N ALA A 51 10.20 -15.58 -7.41
CA ALA A 51 10.28 -14.13 -7.57
C ALA A 51 11.72 -13.61 -7.72
N ARG A 52 12.70 -14.23 -7.04
CA ARG A 52 14.12 -13.85 -7.13
C ARG A 52 14.80 -14.33 -8.39
N SER A 53 14.39 -15.49 -8.92
CA SER A 53 14.96 -16.07 -10.13
C SER A 53 14.26 -15.60 -11.41
N ALA A 54 13.13 -14.90 -11.30
CA ALA A 54 12.40 -14.41 -12.46
C ALA A 54 13.24 -13.43 -13.30
N ARG A 55 13.29 -13.70 -14.59
CA ARG A 55 14.02 -12.89 -15.58
C ARG A 55 13.16 -11.75 -16.12
N ARG A 56 11.85 -11.95 -16.15
CA ARG A 56 10.85 -10.98 -16.61
C ARG A 56 9.83 -10.75 -15.48
N VAL A 57 9.64 -9.50 -15.09
CA VAL A 57 8.77 -9.15 -13.96
C VAL A 57 7.81 -8.07 -14.41
N LEU A 58 6.51 -8.40 -14.48
CA LEU A 58 5.48 -7.41 -14.79
C LEU A 58 5.12 -6.60 -13.54
N ALA A 59 4.67 -7.29 -12.51
CA ALA A 59 4.25 -6.66 -11.28
C ALA A 59 5.33 -6.75 -10.20
N ARG A 60 5.58 -5.63 -9.53
CA ARG A 60 6.57 -5.58 -8.44
C ARG A 60 6.26 -6.59 -7.34
N SER A 61 7.29 -7.28 -6.89
CA SER A 61 7.23 -8.13 -5.70
C SER A 61 8.20 -7.65 -4.62
N GLY A 62 7.71 -7.46 -3.41
CA GLY A 62 8.56 -7.17 -2.25
C GLY A 62 9.55 -8.28 -1.89
N LEU A 63 9.40 -9.48 -2.50
CA LEU A 63 10.27 -10.64 -2.26
C LEU A 63 11.58 -10.61 -3.07
N GLN A 64 11.72 -9.71 -4.04
CA GLN A 64 12.91 -9.61 -4.91
C GLN A 64 14.10 -8.93 -4.23
N GLY A 65 13.84 -7.99 -3.31
CA GLY A 65 14.87 -7.22 -2.63
C GLY A 65 15.76 -8.07 -1.73
N THR A 66 17.06 -7.73 -1.68
CA THR A 66 18.03 -8.31 -0.73
C THR A 66 18.57 -7.22 0.20
N ILE A 67 19.02 -7.61 1.40
CA ILE A 67 19.66 -6.67 2.34
C ILE A 67 20.87 -6.01 1.68
N ARG A 68 21.71 -6.79 0.99
CA ARG A 68 22.88 -6.26 0.27
C ARG A 68 22.48 -5.22 -0.78
N GLY A 69 21.44 -5.50 -1.58
CA GLY A 69 20.94 -4.55 -2.58
C GLY A 69 20.37 -3.28 -1.95
N ARG A 70 19.67 -3.39 -0.81
CA ARG A 70 19.19 -2.23 -0.07
C ARG A 70 20.33 -1.39 0.53
N LEU A 71 21.36 -2.02 1.07
CA LEU A 71 22.55 -1.29 1.56
C LEU A 71 23.27 -0.59 0.41
N ALA A 72 23.47 -1.29 -0.72
CA ALA A 72 24.11 -0.68 -1.90
C ALA A 72 23.29 0.50 -2.48
N SER A 73 21.95 0.48 -2.34
CA SER A 73 21.12 1.62 -2.81
C SER A 73 21.33 2.89 -1.98
N LEU A 74 21.81 2.79 -0.73
CA LEU A 74 22.11 3.96 0.09
C LEU A 74 23.36 4.73 -0.40
N ASP A 75 24.32 4.06 -1.02
CA ASP A 75 25.50 4.74 -1.59
C ASP A 75 25.08 5.75 -2.68
N ALA A 76 24.00 5.45 -3.38
CA ALA A 76 23.43 6.36 -4.38
C ALA A 76 22.74 7.59 -3.78
N ALA A 77 22.48 7.63 -2.47
CA ALA A 77 21.88 8.78 -1.80
C ALA A 77 22.80 10.01 -1.78
N GLY A 78 24.08 9.86 -2.13
CA GLY A 78 24.99 11.00 -2.40
C GLY A 78 24.53 11.93 -3.51
N GLU A 79 23.58 11.50 -4.35
CA GLU A 79 22.93 12.36 -5.37
C GLU A 79 21.95 13.38 -4.76
N VAL A 80 21.42 13.11 -3.57
CA VAL A 80 20.34 13.90 -2.95
C VAL A 80 20.73 14.52 -1.61
N TYR A 81 21.80 14.04 -0.99
CA TYR A 81 22.29 14.54 0.29
C TYR A 81 23.81 14.30 0.42
N ASP A 82 24.52 15.22 1.06
CA ASP A 82 25.96 15.06 1.34
C ASP A 82 26.16 13.95 2.38
N LEU A 83 26.82 12.86 1.99
CA LEU A 83 27.05 11.71 2.87
C LEU A 83 28.22 11.91 3.85
N ASP A 84 29.02 12.98 3.70
CA ASP A 84 30.08 13.37 4.64
C ASP A 84 29.55 14.24 5.80
N GLU A 85 28.26 14.66 5.73
CA GLU A 85 27.59 15.32 6.84
C GLU A 85 27.40 14.40 8.06
N SER A 86 27.26 15.01 9.23
CA SER A 86 27.03 14.27 10.48
C SER A 86 25.70 13.49 10.42
N VAL A 87 25.70 12.29 10.98
CA VAL A 87 24.48 11.50 11.18
C VAL A 87 23.47 12.26 12.02
N ASP A 88 22.20 12.03 11.79
CA ASP A 88 21.13 12.66 12.56
C ASP A 88 21.12 12.21 14.02
N VAL A 89 20.77 13.14 14.90
CA VAL A 89 20.52 12.88 16.31
C VAL A 89 19.12 13.34 16.64
N TYR A 90 18.21 12.37 16.86
CA TYR A 90 16.79 12.61 17.14
C TYR A 90 16.05 13.44 16.06
N GLY A 91 16.50 13.34 14.81
CA GLY A 91 15.75 13.85 13.67
C GLY A 91 16.18 15.21 13.14
N ASN A 92 17.42 15.65 13.41
CA ASN A 92 18.05 16.80 12.75
C ASN A 92 18.67 16.42 11.38
N GLY A 93 19.37 17.33 10.74
CA GLY A 93 20.17 17.12 9.53
C GLY A 93 19.34 16.55 8.36
N VAL A 94 19.65 15.33 7.94
CA VAL A 94 18.98 14.68 6.80
C VAL A 94 17.47 14.49 7.00
N VAL A 95 17.01 14.29 8.22
CA VAL A 95 15.58 14.15 8.52
C VAL A 95 14.87 15.50 8.31
N GLU A 96 15.46 16.61 8.78
CA GLU A 96 14.91 17.94 8.51
C GLU A 96 14.96 18.30 7.03
N ALA A 97 15.97 17.84 6.29
CA ALA A 97 16.04 18.00 4.84
C ALA A 97 14.87 17.29 4.13
N LEU A 98 14.53 16.07 4.57
CA LEU A 98 13.37 15.32 4.10
C LEU A 98 12.06 16.04 4.47
N GLU A 99 11.91 16.51 5.72
CA GLU A 99 10.72 17.25 6.18
C GLU A 99 10.49 18.52 5.31
N ARG A 100 11.55 19.29 5.05
CA ARG A 100 11.47 20.47 4.15
C ARG A 100 11.10 20.11 2.71
N LYS A 101 11.70 19.04 2.15
CA LYS A 101 11.39 18.58 0.78
C LYS A 101 9.93 18.17 0.66
N VAL A 102 9.38 17.45 1.65
CA VAL A 102 7.97 17.03 1.67
C VAL A 102 7.04 18.23 1.78
N ALA A 103 7.31 19.16 2.71
CA ALA A 103 6.51 20.37 2.86
C ALA A 103 6.44 21.17 1.53
N GLY A 104 7.59 21.33 0.86
CA GLY A 104 7.64 22.00 -0.45
C GLY A 104 6.88 21.28 -1.55
N LEU A 105 6.93 19.94 -1.61
CA LEU A 105 6.22 19.15 -2.63
C LEU A 105 4.69 19.17 -2.43
N LEU A 106 4.24 19.24 -1.19
CA LEU A 106 2.81 19.27 -0.84
C LEU A 106 2.26 20.70 -0.66
N GLY A 107 3.09 21.74 -0.82
CA GLY A 107 2.67 23.13 -0.68
C GLY A 107 2.21 23.48 0.75
N THR A 108 2.70 22.78 1.78
CA THR A 108 2.30 22.99 3.18
C THR A 108 3.35 23.81 3.95
N GLU A 109 2.94 24.43 5.08
CA GLU A 109 3.85 25.24 5.90
C GLU A 109 5.00 24.42 6.51
N ALA A 110 4.71 23.16 6.90
CA ALA A 110 5.69 22.27 7.52
C ALA A 110 5.34 20.79 7.30
N ALA A 111 6.32 19.92 7.55
CA ALA A 111 6.12 18.48 7.67
C ALA A 111 6.94 17.92 8.84
N ALA A 112 6.52 16.77 9.38
CA ALA A 112 7.25 15.99 10.36
C ALA A 112 7.41 14.55 9.88
N PHE A 113 8.61 14.00 10.00
CA PHE A 113 8.90 12.59 9.72
C PHE A 113 8.44 11.70 10.88
N PHE A 114 7.89 10.53 10.54
CA PHE A 114 7.46 9.50 11.49
C PHE A 114 8.04 8.13 11.09
N PRO A 115 8.40 7.27 12.05
CA PRO A 115 8.86 5.91 11.74
C PRO A 115 7.83 5.06 11.01
N THR A 116 6.54 5.26 11.27
CA THR A 116 5.44 4.50 10.65
C THR A 116 4.26 5.40 10.27
N GLY A 117 3.52 4.99 9.24
CA GLY A 117 2.28 5.64 8.84
C GLY A 117 1.20 5.56 9.90
N THR A 118 1.04 4.41 10.55
CA THR A 118 0.09 4.20 11.65
C THR A 118 0.29 5.24 12.78
N MET A 119 1.55 5.52 13.15
CA MET A 119 1.83 6.57 14.14
C MET A 119 1.49 7.96 13.60
N ALA A 120 1.87 8.28 12.37
CA ALA A 120 1.60 9.59 11.77
C ALA A 120 0.10 9.90 11.73
N GLN A 121 -0.72 8.96 11.29
CA GLN A 121 -2.18 9.05 11.23
C GLN A 121 -2.80 9.27 12.62
N GLN A 122 -2.43 8.43 13.58
CA GLN A 122 -2.93 8.55 14.94
C GLN A 122 -2.57 9.88 15.59
N VAL A 123 -1.33 10.35 15.38
CA VAL A 123 -0.87 11.62 15.90
C VAL A 123 -1.62 12.77 15.25
N ALA A 124 -1.78 12.79 13.94
CA ALA A 124 -2.51 13.83 13.21
C ALA A 124 -3.94 13.99 13.75
N LEU A 125 -4.68 12.89 13.75
CA LEU A 125 -6.09 12.89 14.17
C LEU A 125 -6.26 13.15 15.68
N ARG A 126 -5.31 12.70 16.50
CA ARG A 126 -5.28 13.04 17.94
C ARG A 126 -5.07 14.54 18.18
N CYS A 127 -4.18 15.18 17.42
CA CYS A 127 -4.01 16.64 17.51
C CYS A 127 -5.29 17.36 17.11
N TRP A 128 -5.94 16.95 16.02
CA TRP A 128 -7.21 17.52 15.59
C TRP A 128 -8.33 17.30 16.61
N ALA A 129 -8.43 16.10 17.17
CA ALA A 129 -9.40 15.80 18.24
C ALA A 129 -9.16 16.66 19.49
N GLY A 130 -7.89 16.90 19.85
CA GLY A 130 -7.53 17.79 20.96
C GLY A 130 -7.94 19.24 20.71
N ARG A 131 -7.81 19.71 19.48
CA ARG A 131 -8.15 21.10 19.08
C ARG A 131 -9.66 21.32 18.96
N SER A 132 -10.39 20.35 18.39
CA SER A 132 -11.84 20.44 18.20
C SER A 132 -12.63 20.02 19.44
N GLY A 133 -12.01 19.31 20.40
CA GLY A 133 -12.70 18.68 21.53
C GLY A 133 -13.56 17.46 21.11
N ASN A 134 -13.48 17.00 19.87
CA ASN A 134 -14.28 15.88 19.35
C ASN A 134 -13.37 14.75 18.84
N PRO A 135 -13.31 13.59 19.53
CA PRO A 135 -12.48 12.46 19.13
C PRO A 135 -13.08 11.59 18.02
N ALA A 136 -14.27 11.92 17.51
CA ALA A 136 -14.91 11.17 16.44
C ALA A 136 -14.26 11.50 15.10
N VAL A 137 -13.91 10.47 14.34
CA VAL A 137 -13.31 10.55 13.01
C VAL A 137 -14.21 9.84 12.01
N ALA A 138 -14.79 10.58 11.08
CA ALA A 138 -15.54 10.02 9.98
C ALA A 138 -14.57 9.44 8.94
N LEU A 139 -14.80 8.21 8.51
CA LEU A 139 -13.93 7.50 7.57
C LEU A 139 -14.67 6.38 6.85
N HIS A 140 -14.00 5.76 5.89
CA HIS A 140 -14.53 4.61 5.16
C HIS A 140 -14.35 3.31 5.93
N ALA A 141 -15.34 2.40 5.92
CA ALA A 141 -15.24 1.08 6.59
C ALA A 141 -14.09 0.20 6.02
N LEU A 142 -13.70 0.40 4.76
CA LEU A 142 -12.53 -0.24 4.14
C LEU A 142 -11.25 0.60 4.29
N GLY A 143 -11.26 1.70 5.03
CA GLY A 143 -10.07 2.52 5.30
C GLY A 143 -9.01 1.75 6.08
N HIS A 144 -7.75 2.08 5.83
CA HIS A 144 -6.60 1.38 6.41
C HIS A 144 -6.66 1.25 7.95
N PRO A 145 -7.09 2.26 8.74
CA PRO A 145 -7.20 2.12 10.20
C PRO A 145 -8.18 1.04 10.65
N GLU A 146 -9.30 0.88 9.92
CA GLU A 146 -10.33 -0.11 10.24
C GLU A 146 -9.94 -1.53 9.86
N VAL A 147 -9.23 -1.68 8.73
CA VAL A 147 -8.93 -3.00 8.18
C VAL A 147 -7.59 -3.55 8.65
N HIS A 148 -6.56 -2.70 8.82
CA HIS A 148 -5.17 -3.13 8.96
C HIS A 148 -4.50 -2.73 10.29
N GLU A 149 -5.06 -1.79 11.07
CA GLU A 149 -4.38 -1.24 12.26
C GLU A 149 -4.85 -1.82 13.60
N ARG A 150 -5.64 -2.89 13.60
CA ARG A 150 -6.03 -3.63 14.82
C ARG A 150 -6.63 -2.74 15.92
N ASP A 151 -7.60 -1.91 15.57
CA ASP A 151 -8.28 -0.97 16.47
C ASP A 151 -7.35 0.10 17.08
N ALA A 152 -6.24 0.47 16.41
CA ALA A 152 -5.26 1.39 16.97
C ALA A 152 -5.86 2.76 17.32
N PHE A 153 -6.83 3.26 16.55
CA PHE A 153 -7.53 4.51 16.86
C PHE A 153 -8.15 4.50 18.25
N SER A 154 -8.93 3.48 18.56
CA SER A 154 -9.62 3.37 19.85
C SER A 154 -8.69 2.92 20.99
N ARG A 155 -7.76 1.99 20.72
CA ARG A 155 -6.91 1.38 21.74
C ARG A 155 -5.73 2.25 22.16
N VAL A 156 -5.16 3.03 21.23
CA VAL A 156 -3.93 3.80 21.48
C VAL A 156 -4.22 5.30 21.60
N SER A 157 -5.02 5.85 20.69
CA SER A 157 -5.22 7.30 20.57
C SER A 157 -6.51 7.80 21.19
N GLY A 158 -7.43 6.91 21.61
CA GLY A 158 -8.73 7.28 22.14
C GLY A 158 -9.66 7.94 21.11
N LEU A 159 -9.39 7.72 19.82
CA LEU A 159 -10.22 8.18 18.73
C LEU A 159 -11.39 7.22 18.52
N ARG A 160 -12.51 7.74 18.02
CA ARG A 160 -13.73 6.97 17.77
C ARG A 160 -14.05 6.99 16.28
N PRO A 161 -13.84 5.87 15.56
CA PRO A 161 -14.21 5.76 14.15
C PRO A 161 -15.74 5.91 13.97
N VAL A 162 -16.15 6.66 12.95
CA VAL A 162 -17.52 6.80 12.48
C VAL A 162 -17.54 6.40 11.00
N GLN A 163 -18.07 5.23 10.70
CA GLN A 163 -18.07 4.69 9.34
C GLN A 163 -19.17 5.36 8.50
N LEU A 164 -18.76 6.05 7.42
CA LEU A 164 -19.66 6.73 6.50
C LEU A 164 -20.37 5.74 5.57
N THR A 165 -19.62 4.80 5.02
CA THR A 165 -20.11 3.80 4.07
C THR A 165 -19.23 2.54 4.12
N GLY A 166 -19.81 1.39 3.73
CA GLY A 166 -19.09 0.14 3.50
C GLY A 166 -19.08 -0.28 2.02
N GLU A 167 -19.63 0.56 1.14
CA GLU A 167 -19.66 0.30 -0.30
C GLU A 167 -18.23 0.34 -0.88
N PRO A 168 -17.88 -0.52 -1.86
CA PRO A 168 -16.52 -0.57 -2.40
C PRO A 168 -16.24 0.59 -3.39
N ARG A 169 -16.42 1.81 -2.94
CA ARG A 169 -16.19 3.09 -3.63
C ARG A 169 -15.80 4.15 -2.61
N GLN A 170 -15.35 5.30 -3.06
CA GLN A 170 -15.19 6.46 -2.15
C GLN A 170 -16.55 6.87 -1.55
N PRO A 171 -16.59 7.45 -0.35
CA PRO A 171 -17.82 8.02 0.19
C PRO A 171 -18.29 9.16 -0.71
N THR A 172 -19.57 9.48 -0.62
CA THR A 172 -20.15 10.63 -1.31
C THR A 172 -20.30 11.81 -0.37
N ALA A 173 -20.35 13.04 -0.90
CA ALA A 173 -20.62 14.25 -0.11
C ALA A 173 -21.96 14.15 0.63
N GLN A 174 -22.97 13.48 0.04
CA GLN A 174 -24.25 13.27 0.69
C GLN A 174 -24.15 12.34 1.91
N GLU A 175 -23.36 11.26 1.84
CA GLU A 175 -23.11 10.38 3.00
C GLU A 175 -22.39 11.13 4.13
N VAL A 176 -21.50 12.09 3.80
CA VAL A 176 -20.87 12.97 4.78
C VAL A 176 -21.92 13.90 5.44
N ARG A 177 -22.80 14.54 4.64
CA ARG A 177 -23.85 15.45 5.14
C ARG A 177 -24.88 14.73 6.00
N ASP A 178 -25.29 13.54 5.58
CA ASP A 178 -26.34 12.75 6.24
C ASP A 178 -25.84 11.92 7.42
N CYS A 179 -24.52 11.94 7.71
CA CYS A 179 -23.98 11.21 8.84
C CYS A 179 -24.64 11.68 10.15
N PRO A 180 -25.37 10.79 10.88
CA PRO A 180 -26.16 11.20 12.05
C PRO A 180 -25.29 11.57 13.25
N GLU A 181 -24.03 11.09 13.28
CA GLU A 181 -23.10 11.38 14.37
C GLU A 181 -22.26 12.61 14.07
N PRO A 182 -22.07 13.53 15.06
CA PRO A 182 -21.11 14.60 14.91
C PRO A 182 -19.67 14.03 14.96
N PHE A 183 -18.82 14.50 14.08
CA PHE A 183 -17.41 14.15 14.04
C PHE A 183 -16.53 15.39 13.94
N GLY A 184 -15.29 15.30 14.47
CA GLY A 184 -14.35 16.42 14.49
C GLY A 184 -13.40 16.40 13.28
N ALA A 185 -13.26 15.26 12.60
CA ALA A 185 -12.43 15.11 11.43
C ALA A 185 -13.06 14.15 10.40
N LEU A 186 -12.92 14.48 9.11
CA LEU A 186 -13.11 13.57 7.99
C LEU A 186 -11.75 13.06 7.53
N MET A 187 -11.55 11.76 7.52
CA MET A 187 -10.38 11.12 6.96
C MET A 187 -10.71 10.47 5.62
N LEU A 188 -10.01 10.88 4.56
CA LEU A 188 -10.15 10.32 3.21
C LEU A 188 -8.87 9.59 2.82
N GLU A 189 -8.97 8.28 2.52
CA GLU A 189 -7.85 7.50 2.00
C GLU A 189 -7.77 7.65 0.48
N LEU A 190 -6.67 8.22 0.00
CA LEU A 190 -6.43 8.56 -1.39
C LEU A 190 -5.12 7.89 -1.91
N PRO A 191 -5.27 6.82 -2.72
CA PRO A 191 -6.47 6.08 -3.11
C PRO A 191 -6.97 5.12 -2.02
N LEU A 192 -8.27 4.79 -2.03
CA LEU A 192 -8.87 3.77 -1.17
C LEU A 192 -8.43 2.37 -1.64
N ARG A 193 -7.41 1.82 -0.98
CA ARG A 193 -6.71 0.60 -1.39
C ARG A 193 -7.60 -0.64 -1.43
N ASP A 194 -8.32 -0.90 -0.34
CA ASP A 194 -9.08 -2.15 -0.20
C ASP A 194 -10.31 -2.18 -1.12
N ALA A 195 -10.77 -1.02 -1.61
CA ALA A 195 -11.78 -0.91 -2.66
C ALA A 195 -11.20 -1.02 -4.08
N GLY A 196 -9.89 -1.23 -4.26
CA GLY A 196 -9.25 -1.35 -5.58
C GLY A 196 -8.41 -0.14 -6.00
N TYR A 197 -7.83 0.58 -5.06
CA TYR A 197 -7.04 1.80 -5.31
C TYR A 197 -7.87 2.92 -5.96
N LEU A 198 -9.11 3.07 -5.50
CA LEU A 198 -10.05 4.03 -6.07
C LEU A 198 -9.79 5.45 -5.57
N LEU A 199 -9.75 6.38 -6.51
CA LEU A 199 -9.80 7.81 -6.27
C LEU A 199 -11.18 8.34 -6.68
N PRO A 200 -11.72 9.38 -6.01
CA PRO A 200 -12.88 10.09 -6.53
C PRO A 200 -12.48 10.90 -7.77
N SER A 201 -13.41 11.45 -8.53
CA SER A 201 -13.11 12.53 -9.47
C SER A 201 -12.66 13.79 -8.69
N TRP A 202 -12.06 14.76 -9.41
CA TRP A 202 -11.67 16.03 -8.80
C TRP A 202 -12.87 16.79 -8.22
N GLU A 203 -13.99 16.75 -8.93
CA GLU A 203 -15.25 17.38 -8.53
C GLU A 203 -15.80 16.72 -7.26
N GLU A 204 -15.87 15.38 -7.24
CA GLU A 204 -16.32 14.63 -6.06
C GLU A 204 -15.42 14.85 -4.85
N LEU A 205 -14.08 14.96 -5.04
CA LEU A 205 -13.16 15.25 -3.95
C LEU A 205 -13.44 16.64 -3.33
N ASN A 206 -13.68 17.65 -4.17
CA ASN A 206 -14.03 18.99 -3.68
C ASN A 206 -15.37 18.98 -2.94
N GLU A 207 -16.40 18.31 -3.46
CA GLU A 207 -17.69 18.17 -2.80
C GLU A 207 -17.58 17.46 -1.44
N LEU A 208 -16.74 16.45 -1.31
CA LEU A 208 -16.46 15.77 -0.05
C LEU A 208 -15.83 16.71 0.99
N VAL A 209 -14.85 17.52 0.55
CA VAL A 209 -14.18 18.50 1.41
C VAL A 209 -15.17 19.59 1.84
N GLU A 210 -16.00 20.09 0.94
CA GLU A 210 -17.03 21.07 1.27
C GLU A 210 -18.06 20.51 2.27
N ALA A 211 -18.52 19.28 2.06
CA ALA A 211 -19.46 18.61 2.97
C ALA A 211 -18.88 18.43 4.39
N ALA A 212 -17.58 18.19 4.53
CA ALA A 212 -16.92 18.14 5.83
C ALA A 212 -16.87 19.54 6.50
N ARG A 213 -16.53 20.57 5.72
CA ARG A 213 -16.48 21.96 6.19
C ARG A 213 -17.86 22.48 6.62
N GLU A 214 -18.94 22.12 5.92
CA GLU A 214 -20.33 22.42 6.32
C GLU A 214 -20.68 21.84 7.70
N ARG A 215 -19.93 20.83 8.15
CA ARG A 215 -20.09 20.19 9.46
C ARG A 215 -19.05 20.63 10.51
N ASP A 216 -18.33 21.71 10.24
CA ASP A 216 -17.23 22.22 11.07
C ASP A 216 -16.14 21.15 11.35
N ALA A 217 -15.96 20.17 10.47
CA ALA A 217 -14.96 19.13 10.58
C ALA A 217 -13.71 19.44 9.75
N VAL A 218 -12.54 19.13 10.31
CA VAL A 218 -11.27 19.21 9.58
C VAL A 218 -11.15 18.03 8.60
N VAL A 219 -10.41 18.24 7.52
CA VAL A 219 -10.14 17.20 6.51
C VAL A 219 -8.70 16.72 6.63
N HIS A 220 -8.53 15.41 6.82
CA HIS A 220 -7.23 14.76 6.83
C HIS A 220 -7.13 13.75 5.69
N PHE A 221 -6.11 13.87 4.84
CA PHE A 221 -5.87 12.88 3.80
C PHE A 221 -4.92 11.78 4.28
N ASP A 222 -5.41 10.55 4.30
CA ASP A 222 -4.53 9.38 4.23
C ASP A 222 -3.98 9.28 2.81
N GLY A 223 -2.86 9.96 2.61
CA GLY A 223 -2.14 10.01 1.36
C GLY A 223 -1.04 8.95 1.25
N ALA A 224 -1.23 7.77 1.84
CA ALA A 224 -0.23 6.70 1.81
C ALA A 224 0.35 6.43 0.41
N ARG A 225 -0.42 6.72 -0.64
CA ARG A 225 -0.07 6.64 -2.06
C ARG A 225 -0.50 7.88 -2.87
N LEU A 226 -0.63 9.02 -2.22
CA LEU A 226 -1.04 10.28 -2.88
C LEU A 226 -0.11 10.67 -4.03
N TRP A 227 1.17 10.30 -3.94
CA TRP A 227 2.17 10.54 -4.98
C TRP A 227 1.75 10.09 -6.38
N GLU A 228 0.89 9.07 -6.47
CA GLU A 228 0.43 8.43 -7.71
C GLU A 228 -0.82 9.08 -8.30
N SER A 229 -1.47 9.99 -7.56
CA SER A 229 -2.81 10.49 -7.86
C SER A 229 -2.86 11.60 -8.92
N THR A 230 -1.73 12.24 -9.22
CA THR A 230 -1.64 13.42 -10.11
C THR A 230 -2.20 13.17 -11.50
N VAL A 231 -2.01 11.96 -12.04
CA VAL A 231 -2.52 11.59 -13.39
C VAL A 231 -4.04 11.45 -13.40
N HIS A 232 -4.61 10.93 -12.31
CA HIS A 232 -6.05 10.76 -12.19
C HIS A 232 -6.76 12.09 -12.02
N PHE A 233 -6.29 12.93 -11.11
CA PHE A 233 -6.88 14.25 -10.86
C PHE A 233 -6.54 15.28 -11.93
N GLY A 234 -5.47 15.07 -12.71
CA GLY A 234 -4.95 16.08 -13.64
C GLY A 234 -4.47 17.35 -12.93
N ARG A 235 -3.99 17.21 -11.68
CA ARG A 235 -3.57 18.29 -10.80
C ARG A 235 -2.20 18.01 -10.18
N PRO A 236 -1.40 19.03 -9.86
CA PRO A 236 -0.15 18.85 -9.11
C PRO A 236 -0.41 18.51 -7.64
N LEU A 237 0.60 17.98 -6.96
CA LEU A 237 0.48 17.47 -5.59
C LEU A 237 0.09 18.54 -4.57
N ASP A 238 0.61 19.74 -4.72
CA ASP A 238 0.32 20.87 -3.83
C ASP A 238 -1.14 21.35 -3.94
N GLU A 239 -1.72 21.30 -5.14
CA GLU A 239 -3.13 21.62 -5.36
C GLU A 239 -4.05 20.55 -4.74
N ILE A 240 -3.67 19.25 -4.88
CA ILE A 240 -4.42 18.16 -4.28
C ILE A 240 -4.31 18.23 -2.75
N ALA A 241 -3.09 18.37 -2.21
CA ALA A 241 -2.84 18.43 -0.78
C ALA A 241 -3.47 19.68 -0.13
N GLY A 242 -3.55 20.79 -0.87
CA GLY A 242 -4.16 22.05 -0.45
C GLY A 242 -5.66 21.98 -0.14
N LEU A 243 -6.35 20.91 -0.55
CA LEU A 243 -7.75 20.69 -0.17
C LEU A 243 -7.90 20.24 1.28
N ALA A 244 -6.87 19.65 1.88
CA ALA A 244 -6.92 19.11 3.25
C ALA A 244 -6.26 20.03 4.27
N ASP A 245 -6.70 19.93 5.53
CA ASP A 245 -6.08 20.59 6.67
C ASP A 245 -4.78 19.90 7.11
N SER A 246 -4.60 18.63 6.76
CA SER A 246 -3.37 17.88 6.93
C SER A 246 -3.32 16.65 6.03
N VAL A 247 -2.10 16.25 5.67
CA VAL A 247 -1.85 15.13 4.77
C VAL A 247 -0.79 14.20 5.37
N TYR A 248 -1.07 12.92 5.45
CA TYR A 248 -0.08 11.88 5.67
C TYR A 248 0.39 11.30 4.34
N VAL A 249 1.69 11.05 4.20
CA VAL A 249 2.29 10.36 3.06
C VAL A 249 3.29 9.30 3.52
N SER A 250 3.46 8.22 2.73
CA SER A 250 4.45 7.19 3.00
C SER A 250 5.59 7.20 1.99
N PHE A 251 6.77 6.67 2.39
CA PHE A 251 7.95 6.63 1.52
C PHE A 251 8.28 5.23 0.98
N TYR A 252 7.78 4.16 1.62
CA TYR A 252 8.14 2.78 1.29
C TYR A 252 7.19 2.07 0.33
N LYS A 253 6.06 2.71 0.00
CA LYS A 253 5.08 2.20 -0.96
C LYS A 253 5.50 2.62 -2.36
N SER A 254 4.99 3.71 -2.88
CA SER A 254 5.23 4.21 -4.23
C SER A 254 6.69 4.61 -4.50
N LEU A 255 7.37 5.13 -3.49
CA LEU A 255 8.72 5.68 -3.60
C LEU A 255 9.85 4.69 -3.29
N ASP A 256 9.55 3.43 -2.99
CA ASP A 256 10.52 2.36 -2.71
C ASP A 256 11.50 2.61 -1.57
N GLY A 257 11.22 3.55 -0.66
CA GLY A 257 12.01 3.80 0.54
C GLY A 257 12.02 2.61 1.50
N PHE A 258 12.88 2.64 2.51
CA PHE A 258 13.01 1.55 3.49
C PHE A 258 11.86 1.51 4.48
N GLY A 259 11.26 2.65 4.74
CA GLY A 259 10.19 2.82 5.71
C GLY A 259 9.87 4.30 5.88
N GLY A 260 9.14 4.61 6.95
CA GLY A 260 8.84 5.98 7.32
C GLY A 260 7.66 6.61 6.59
N ALA A 261 7.26 7.71 7.14
CA ALA A 261 6.10 8.48 6.74
C ALA A 261 6.34 9.97 7.04
N ALA A 262 5.53 10.84 6.48
CA ALA A 262 5.47 12.23 6.90
C ALA A 262 4.02 12.67 7.14
N LEU A 263 3.84 13.54 8.12
CA LEU A 263 2.65 14.34 8.32
C LEU A 263 2.97 15.78 7.89
N ALA A 264 2.19 16.32 6.97
CA ALA A 264 2.32 17.66 6.45
C ALA A 264 1.05 18.49 6.75
N GLY A 265 1.22 19.79 7.01
CA GLY A 265 0.11 20.70 7.32
C GLY A 265 0.60 22.02 7.93
N PRO A 266 -0.27 22.72 8.69
CA PRO A 266 0.08 23.96 9.38
C PRO A 266 1.25 23.76 10.34
N ALA A 267 2.15 24.73 10.44
CA ALA A 267 3.33 24.66 11.31
C ALA A 267 2.97 24.35 12.78
N THR A 268 1.87 24.95 13.27
CA THR A 268 1.40 24.71 14.65
C THR A 268 0.96 23.26 14.88
N LEU A 269 0.33 22.62 13.87
CA LEU A 269 -0.04 21.21 13.93
C LEU A 269 1.22 20.32 13.96
N VAL A 270 2.18 20.63 13.09
CA VAL A 270 3.42 19.85 12.94
C VAL A 270 4.24 19.90 14.25
N GLU A 271 4.35 21.04 14.90
CA GLU A 271 5.05 21.17 16.19
C GLU A 271 4.34 20.37 17.31
N GLU A 272 3.02 20.42 17.37
CA GLU A 272 2.26 19.59 18.30
C GLU A 272 2.46 18.09 17.99
N ALA A 273 2.44 17.72 16.71
CA ALA A 273 2.64 16.36 16.24
C ALA A 273 4.05 15.82 16.58
N LYS A 274 5.11 16.64 16.50
CA LYS A 274 6.46 16.30 16.97
C LYS A 274 6.48 15.96 18.45
N THR A 275 5.73 16.72 19.26
CA THR A 275 5.58 16.44 20.70
C THR A 275 4.90 15.08 20.94
N TRP A 276 3.84 14.75 20.20
CA TRP A 276 3.18 13.46 20.30
C TRP A 276 4.03 12.31 19.73
N ARG A 277 4.79 12.54 18.66
CA ARG A 277 5.79 11.59 18.15
C ARG A 277 6.75 11.19 19.26
N HIS A 278 7.29 12.15 20.01
CA HIS A 278 8.18 11.88 21.15
C HIS A 278 7.48 11.01 22.21
N ARG A 279 6.25 11.39 22.63
CA ARG A 279 5.48 10.66 23.65
C ARG A 279 5.18 9.21 23.27
N TYR A 280 4.94 8.93 21.99
CA TYR A 280 4.74 7.59 21.47
C TYR A 280 6.04 6.80 21.21
N GLY A 281 7.22 7.38 21.55
CA GLY A 281 8.51 6.73 21.33
C GLY A 281 8.98 6.73 19.88
N GLY A 282 8.37 7.55 19.02
CA GLY A 282 8.72 7.66 17.60
C GLY A 282 9.90 8.60 17.30
N GLN A 283 10.47 9.24 18.31
CA GLN A 283 11.69 10.04 18.15
C GLN A 283 12.92 9.13 18.30
N VAL A 284 13.24 8.42 17.22
CA VAL A 284 14.35 7.46 17.16
C VAL A 284 15.68 8.20 17.12
N PHE A 285 16.73 7.62 17.74
CA PHE A 285 18.04 8.25 17.90
C PHE A 285 18.71 8.58 16.57
N GLN A 286 18.74 7.62 15.61
CA GLN A 286 19.27 7.80 14.27
C GLN A 286 18.31 7.21 13.24
N GLN A 287 17.94 7.99 12.23
CA GLN A 287 16.96 7.65 11.20
C GLN A 287 17.49 7.89 9.78
N PHE A 288 18.77 8.29 9.67
CA PHE A 288 19.38 8.65 8.39
C PHE A 288 19.21 7.59 7.28
N PRO A 289 19.27 6.25 7.53
CA PRO A 289 19.10 5.30 6.44
C PRO A 289 17.69 5.37 5.83
N THR A 290 16.69 5.57 6.68
CA THR A 290 15.29 5.70 6.23
C THR A 290 15.06 7.04 5.54
N ALA A 291 15.60 8.13 6.09
CA ALA A 291 15.47 9.46 5.50
C ALA A 291 16.20 9.57 4.14
N LEU A 292 17.42 9.05 4.03
CA LEU A 292 18.16 8.99 2.78
C LEU A 292 17.43 8.18 1.71
N SER A 293 16.92 6.99 2.08
CA SER A 293 16.16 6.17 1.15
C SER A 293 14.87 6.86 0.68
N ALA A 294 14.23 7.65 1.55
CA ALA A 294 13.04 8.42 1.20
C ALA A 294 13.37 9.59 0.25
N LEU A 295 14.45 10.35 0.53
CA LEU A 295 14.93 11.41 -0.36
C LEU A 295 15.28 10.87 -1.75
N LEU A 296 15.98 9.74 -1.81
CA LEU A 296 16.32 9.06 -3.06
C LEU A 296 15.07 8.63 -3.83
N GLY A 297 14.07 8.10 -3.12
CA GLY A 297 12.78 7.73 -3.72
C GLY A 297 12.03 8.93 -4.28
N LEU A 298 12.03 10.05 -3.58
CA LEU A 298 11.45 11.32 -4.05
C LEU A 298 12.16 11.84 -5.30
N GLU A 299 13.46 11.63 -5.42
CA GLU A 299 14.23 12.08 -6.59
C GLU A 299 14.05 11.15 -7.80
N ARG A 300 14.07 9.83 -7.58
CA ARG A 300 14.12 8.84 -8.65
C ARG A 300 12.75 8.31 -9.07
N GLU A 301 11.89 8.03 -8.09
CA GLU A 301 10.60 7.37 -8.36
C GLU A 301 9.46 8.35 -8.58
N LEU A 302 9.40 9.45 -7.80
CA LEU A 302 8.31 10.43 -7.92
C LEU A 302 8.12 10.97 -9.35
N PRO A 303 9.16 11.36 -10.09
CA PRO A 303 9.00 11.83 -11.48
C PRO A 303 8.50 10.77 -12.46
N ARG A 304 8.68 9.47 -12.12
CA ARG A 304 8.31 8.33 -12.96
C ARG A 304 6.89 7.82 -12.71
N LEU A 305 6.28 8.16 -11.57
CA LEU A 305 4.94 7.70 -11.22
C LEU A 305 3.89 8.00 -12.30
N PRO A 306 3.86 9.16 -12.96
CA PRO A 306 2.92 9.41 -14.04
C PRO A 306 3.07 8.44 -15.24
N GLU A 307 4.28 8.00 -15.54
CA GLU A 307 4.54 7.01 -16.58
C GLU A 307 4.03 5.62 -16.14
N TYR A 308 4.29 5.22 -14.90
CA TYR A 308 3.79 3.96 -14.33
C TYR A 308 2.26 3.90 -14.37
N VAL A 309 1.58 4.98 -13.99
CA VAL A 309 0.11 5.06 -14.03
C VAL A 309 -0.42 4.90 -15.46
N ARG A 310 0.17 5.61 -16.42
CA ARG A 310 -0.25 5.47 -17.83
C ARG A 310 -0.02 4.05 -18.35
N HIS A 311 1.11 3.45 -18.02
CA HIS A 311 1.43 2.10 -18.45
C HIS A 311 0.57 1.03 -17.74
N ALA A 312 0.22 1.22 -16.47
CA ALA A 312 -0.71 0.35 -15.76
C ALA A 312 -2.07 0.23 -16.46
N ARG A 313 -2.54 1.29 -17.12
CA ARG A 313 -3.76 1.25 -17.94
C ARG A 313 -3.60 0.33 -19.17
N VAL A 314 -2.43 0.32 -19.81
CA VAL A 314 -2.12 -0.60 -20.93
C VAL A 314 -2.08 -2.05 -20.44
N VAL A 315 -1.40 -2.29 -19.32
CA VAL A 315 -1.31 -3.62 -18.69
C VAL A 315 -2.68 -4.13 -18.27
N ALA A 316 -3.49 -3.30 -17.62
CA ALA A 316 -4.84 -3.66 -17.17
C ALA A 316 -5.76 -4.03 -18.34
N ALA A 317 -5.72 -3.27 -19.43
CA ALA A 317 -6.47 -3.58 -20.64
C ALA A 317 -6.03 -4.92 -21.24
N ALA A 318 -4.73 -5.15 -21.40
CA ALA A 318 -4.19 -6.39 -21.93
C ALA A 318 -4.51 -7.62 -21.05
N LEU A 319 -4.45 -7.48 -19.71
CA LEU A 319 -4.86 -8.52 -18.77
C LEU A 319 -6.34 -8.87 -18.93
N ARG A 320 -7.21 -7.85 -18.98
CA ARG A 320 -8.67 -8.05 -19.14
C ARG A 320 -9.01 -8.78 -20.45
N GLU A 321 -8.42 -8.31 -21.56
CA GLU A 321 -8.62 -8.94 -22.89
C GLU A 321 -8.13 -10.39 -22.90
N ALA A 322 -6.90 -10.62 -22.43
CA ALA A 322 -6.31 -11.96 -22.44
C ALA A 322 -7.06 -12.96 -21.54
N LEU A 323 -7.52 -12.53 -20.34
CA LEU A 323 -8.31 -13.37 -19.46
C LEU A 323 -9.69 -13.71 -20.07
N ALA A 324 -10.32 -12.76 -20.76
CA ALA A 324 -11.58 -12.99 -21.48
C ALA A 324 -11.39 -13.95 -22.67
N GLU A 325 -10.37 -13.74 -23.50
CA GLU A 325 -10.02 -14.62 -24.63
C GLU A 325 -9.68 -16.04 -24.17
N ALA A 326 -9.06 -16.16 -22.99
CA ALA A 326 -8.81 -17.44 -22.36
C ALA A 326 -10.06 -18.12 -21.80
N GLY A 327 -11.26 -17.57 -21.96
CA GLY A 327 -12.52 -18.15 -21.50
C GLY A 327 -12.68 -18.15 -19.98
N LEU A 328 -12.19 -17.12 -19.30
CA LEU A 328 -12.38 -16.86 -17.87
C LEU A 328 -13.42 -15.74 -17.66
N PRO A 329 -14.71 -15.99 -17.85
CA PRO A 329 -15.74 -14.94 -17.99
C PRO A 329 -16.00 -14.14 -16.71
N TRP A 330 -15.66 -14.71 -15.54
CA TRP A 330 -15.83 -14.07 -14.24
C TRP A 330 -14.57 -13.36 -13.73
N SER A 331 -13.51 -13.35 -14.53
CA SER A 331 -12.32 -12.56 -14.19
C SER A 331 -12.61 -11.06 -14.18
N ARG A 332 -11.94 -10.32 -13.31
CA ARG A 332 -12.06 -8.86 -13.25
C ARG A 332 -10.69 -8.23 -13.08
N VAL A 333 -10.48 -7.14 -13.78
CA VAL A 333 -9.46 -6.15 -13.49
C VAL A 333 -10.19 -4.94 -12.90
N HIS A 334 -9.83 -4.53 -11.69
CA HIS A 334 -10.56 -3.49 -10.96
C HIS A 334 -9.63 -2.43 -10.36
N PRO A 335 -9.88 -1.14 -10.62
CA PRO A 335 -10.88 -0.61 -11.54
C PRO A 335 -10.58 -1.00 -12.98
N GLU A 336 -11.57 -0.94 -13.86
CA GLU A 336 -11.41 -1.29 -15.27
C GLU A 336 -10.34 -0.45 -15.96
N VAL A 337 -10.27 0.82 -15.62
CA VAL A 337 -9.20 1.76 -15.96
C VAL A 337 -8.51 2.16 -14.67
N PRO A 338 -7.27 1.74 -14.40
CA PRO A 338 -6.56 2.08 -13.17
C PRO A 338 -6.45 3.58 -12.93
N HIS A 339 -6.72 3.99 -11.68
CA HIS A 339 -6.56 5.37 -11.23
C HIS A 339 -5.11 5.67 -10.89
N THR A 340 -4.38 4.66 -10.42
CA THR A 340 -2.95 4.70 -10.06
C THR A 340 -2.17 3.63 -10.82
N ASN A 341 -0.90 3.42 -10.50
CA ASN A 341 -0.13 2.29 -11.04
C ASN A 341 -0.44 0.96 -10.33
N GLU A 342 -1.35 0.98 -9.36
CA GLU A 342 -1.83 -0.21 -8.65
C GLU A 342 -3.31 -0.46 -8.96
N PHE A 343 -3.67 -1.74 -9.09
CA PHE A 343 -5.05 -2.19 -9.32
C PHE A 343 -5.20 -3.65 -8.87
N GLN A 344 -6.42 -4.18 -8.87
CA GLN A 344 -6.71 -5.55 -8.46
C GLN A 344 -7.06 -6.44 -9.64
N VAL A 345 -6.70 -7.72 -9.53
CA VAL A 345 -7.15 -8.80 -10.43
C VAL A 345 -7.90 -9.83 -9.60
N TRP A 346 -9.07 -10.23 -10.08
CA TRP A 346 -9.97 -11.19 -9.46
C TRP A 346 -10.19 -12.37 -10.41
N LEU A 347 -10.02 -13.61 -9.89
CA LEU A 347 -10.20 -14.84 -10.64
C LEU A 347 -11.18 -15.77 -9.93
N PRO A 348 -12.06 -16.50 -10.69
CA PRO A 348 -13.10 -17.39 -10.14
C PRO A 348 -12.51 -18.77 -9.76
N TYR A 349 -11.52 -18.79 -8.90
CA TYR A 349 -10.84 -19.97 -8.38
C TYR A 349 -10.45 -19.77 -6.92
N ASP A 350 -10.19 -20.87 -6.22
CA ASP A 350 -9.62 -20.79 -4.87
C ASP A 350 -8.21 -20.18 -4.91
N ALA A 351 -7.89 -19.35 -3.92
CA ALA A 351 -6.63 -18.62 -3.86
C ALA A 351 -5.40 -19.52 -3.91
N ASP A 352 -5.48 -20.72 -3.31
CA ASP A 352 -4.41 -21.72 -3.31
C ASP A 352 -4.12 -22.27 -4.70
N VAL A 353 -5.15 -22.51 -5.51
CA VAL A 353 -5.04 -22.97 -6.89
C VAL A 353 -4.35 -21.90 -7.75
N VAL A 354 -4.80 -20.66 -7.61
CA VAL A 354 -4.23 -19.54 -8.37
C VAL A 354 -2.79 -19.24 -7.95
N ALA A 355 -2.51 -19.31 -6.64
CA ALA A 355 -1.17 -19.09 -6.10
C ALA A 355 -0.18 -20.14 -6.62
N GLU A 356 -0.57 -21.41 -6.65
CA GLU A 356 0.26 -22.48 -7.16
C GLU A 356 0.52 -22.34 -8.67
N ALA A 357 -0.50 -22.01 -9.46
CA ALA A 357 -0.36 -21.73 -10.87
C ALA A 357 0.60 -20.55 -11.14
N ALA A 358 0.51 -19.47 -10.35
CA ALA A 358 1.39 -18.31 -10.47
C ALA A 358 2.85 -18.67 -10.13
N ILE A 359 3.09 -19.46 -9.08
CA ILE A 359 4.43 -19.94 -8.70
C ILE A 359 5.01 -20.81 -9.81
N ARG A 360 4.26 -21.80 -10.29
CA ARG A 360 4.70 -22.68 -11.39
C ARG A 360 5.00 -21.90 -12.67
N THR A 361 4.17 -20.91 -12.99
CA THR A 361 4.46 -20.04 -14.15
C THR A 361 5.82 -19.38 -14.01
N ALA A 362 6.12 -18.80 -12.83
CA ALA A 362 7.40 -18.16 -12.60
C ALA A 362 8.58 -19.15 -12.59
N GLU A 363 8.42 -20.33 -11.99
CA GLU A 363 9.45 -21.39 -11.96
C GLU A 363 9.77 -21.94 -13.35
N GLU A 364 8.75 -22.24 -14.16
CA GLU A 364 8.91 -22.92 -15.45
C GLU A 364 9.28 -21.96 -16.59
N THR A 365 8.77 -20.72 -16.57
CA THR A 365 8.99 -19.75 -17.65
C THR A 365 10.00 -18.66 -17.33
N GLY A 366 10.31 -18.47 -16.05
CA GLY A 366 11.10 -17.32 -15.57
C GLY A 366 10.33 -16.00 -15.65
N THR A 367 8.98 -16.04 -15.70
CA THR A 367 8.10 -14.88 -15.85
C THR A 367 7.26 -14.68 -14.59
N LEU A 368 7.44 -13.57 -13.89
CA LEU A 368 6.63 -13.17 -12.75
C LEU A 368 5.53 -12.21 -13.21
N LEU A 369 4.34 -12.75 -13.46
CA LEU A 369 3.17 -11.97 -13.88
C LEU A 369 2.51 -11.28 -12.68
N PHE A 370 2.35 -11.99 -11.54
CA PHE A 370 1.73 -11.47 -10.31
C PHE A 370 2.73 -11.43 -9.18
N GLY A 371 3.08 -10.23 -8.71
CA GLY A 371 4.09 -10.01 -7.67
C GLY A 371 3.56 -10.15 -6.24
N ARG A 372 2.26 -9.96 -6.00
CA ARG A 372 1.60 -10.04 -4.69
C ARG A 372 1.02 -11.44 -4.43
N ALA A 373 0.70 -11.72 -3.17
CA ALA A 373 -0.03 -12.93 -2.79
C ALA A 373 -1.46 -12.89 -3.33
N TRP A 374 -2.04 -14.08 -3.50
CA TRP A 374 -3.47 -14.23 -3.78
C TRP A 374 -4.23 -14.38 -2.46
N ASP A 375 -5.28 -13.59 -2.30
CA ASP A 375 -6.18 -13.57 -1.14
C ASP A 375 -7.52 -14.20 -1.54
N GLY A 376 -8.05 -15.09 -0.69
CA GLY A 376 -9.31 -15.80 -0.90
C GLY A 376 -10.28 -15.57 0.25
N THR A 377 -10.81 -14.36 0.39
CA THR A 377 -11.82 -14.04 1.43
C THR A 377 -13.17 -14.70 1.17
N VAL A 378 -13.45 -15.03 -0.10
CA VAL A 378 -14.67 -15.72 -0.54
C VAL A 378 -14.25 -17.03 -1.18
N PRO A 379 -14.81 -18.21 -0.77
CA PRO A 379 -14.52 -19.47 -1.43
C PRO A 379 -14.76 -19.42 -2.93
N GLY A 380 -13.83 -19.97 -3.71
CA GLY A 380 -13.90 -19.95 -5.16
C GLY A 380 -13.63 -18.60 -5.81
N LEU A 381 -13.14 -17.61 -5.05
CA LEU A 381 -12.78 -16.29 -5.60
C LEU A 381 -11.43 -15.84 -5.04
N ALA A 382 -10.43 -15.75 -5.90
CA ALA A 382 -9.11 -15.24 -5.57
C ALA A 382 -8.90 -13.80 -6.04
N ARG A 383 -8.19 -13.01 -5.24
CA ARG A 383 -7.81 -11.62 -5.52
C ARG A 383 -6.32 -11.42 -5.35
N THR A 384 -5.70 -10.64 -6.22
CA THR A 384 -4.35 -10.12 -6.02
C THR A 384 -4.26 -8.65 -6.41
N GLU A 385 -3.21 -7.98 -5.93
CA GLU A 385 -2.85 -6.62 -6.32
C GLU A 385 -1.73 -6.65 -7.35
N VAL A 386 -1.84 -5.83 -8.38
CA VAL A 386 -0.83 -5.61 -9.41
C VAL A 386 -0.24 -4.22 -9.22
N ASP A 387 1.07 -4.13 -9.08
CA ASP A 387 1.83 -2.87 -8.90
C ASP A 387 2.80 -2.75 -10.09
N VAL A 388 2.45 -1.90 -11.06
CA VAL A 388 3.23 -1.69 -12.29
C VAL A 388 4.27 -0.60 -12.06
N ARG A 389 5.56 -0.97 -12.23
CA ARG A 389 6.69 -0.06 -12.03
C ARG A 389 7.72 -0.21 -13.15
N ALA A 390 8.96 0.22 -12.88
CA ALA A 390 10.05 0.24 -13.84
C ALA A 390 10.18 -1.03 -14.67
N SER A 391 10.15 -2.21 -14.03
CA SER A 391 10.22 -3.50 -14.75
C SER A 391 8.98 -3.76 -15.62
N GLY A 392 7.84 -3.22 -15.20
CA GLY A 392 6.60 -3.34 -15.96
C GLY A 392 6.57 -2.50 -17.24
N LEU A 393 7.32 -1.40 -17.28
CA LEU A 393 7.41 -0.53 -18.48
C LEU A 393 8.02 -1.25 -19.70
N GLU A 394 8.79 -2.32 -19.48
CA GLU A 394 9.41 -3.13 -20.52
C GLU A 394 8.42 -4.10 -21.21
N TRP A 395 7.18 -4.14 -20.75
CA TRP A 395 6.16 -5.08 -21.22
C TRP A 395 5.20 -4.43 -22.22
N SER A 396 5.14 -4.97 -23.41
CA SER A 396 4.07 -4.65 -24.36
C SER A 396 2.76 -5.35 -23.98
N ALA A 397 1.65 -4.91 -24.56
CA ALA A 397 0.37 -5.60 -24.43
C ALA A 397 0.43 -7.06 -24.93
N GLU A 398 1.23 -7.34 -25.97
CA GLU A 398 1.45 -8.69 -26.49
C GLU A 398 2.21 -9.58 -25.50
N ASP A 399 3.24 -9.04 -24.85
CA ASP A 399 3.96 -9.74 -23.77
C ASP A 399 3.03 -10.13 -22.63
N VAL A 400 2.13 -9.23 -22.23
CA VAL A 400 1.13 -9.51 -21.19
C VAL A 400 0.19 -10.63 -21.63
N ARG A 401 -0.32 -10.59 -22.88
CA ARG A 401 -1.20 -11.65 -23.39
C ARG A 401 -0.49 -13.02 -23.43
N ALA A 402 0.76 -13.04 -23.88
CA ALA A 402 1.54 -14.29 -23.90
C ALA A 402 1.74 -14.87 -22.49
N ALA A 403 2.10 -14.03 -21.52
CA ALA A 403 2.27 -14.45 -20.13
C ALA A 403 0.96 -14.93 -19.48
N VAL A 404 -0.17 -14.29 -19.80
CA VAL A 404 -1.50 -14.76 -19.37
C VAL A 404 -1.82 -16.12 -19.96
N ALA A 405 -1.54 -16.34 -21.24
CA ALA A 405 -1.77 -17.64 -21.87
C ALA A 405 -0.97 -18.76 -21.15
N ASP A 406 0.30 -18.52 -20.88
CA ASP A 406 1.15 -19.42 -20.10
C ASP A 406 0.61 -19.70 -18.70
N PHE A 407 0.15 -18.66 -18.01
CA PHE A 407 -0.44 -18.77 -16.68
C PHE A 407 -1.75 -19.56 -16.69
N VAL A 408 -2.64 -19.33 -17.67
CA VAL A 408 -3.95 -19.99 -17.74
C VAL A 408 -3.81 -21.50 -18.01
N VAL A 409 -2.81 -21.93 -18.77
CA VAL A 409 -2.52 -23.36 -18.95
C VAL A 409 -2.29 -24.03 -17.58
N ARG A 410 -1.41 -23.45 -16.76
CA ARG A 410 -1.09 -23.98 -15.42
C ARG A 410 -2.26 -23.87 -14.45
N LEU A 411 -3.03 -22.78 -14.54
CA LEU A 411 -4.23 -22.59 -13.73
C LEU A 411 -5.26 -23.72 -13.97
N ARG A 412 -5.48 -24.12 -15.22
CA ARG A 412 -6.38 -25.21 -15.56
C ARG A 412 -5.87 -26.57 -15.08
N GLU A 413 -4.55 -26.80 -15.19
CA GLU A 413 -3.93 -28.01 -14.67
C GLU A 413 -4.09 -28.13 -13.14
N GLU A 414 -3.83 -27.05 -12.41
CA GLU A 414 -4.00 -27.04 -10.95
C GLU A 414 -5.46 -27.20 -10.54
N ALA A 415 -6.39 -26.53 -11.21
CA ALA A 415 -7.82 -26.68 -10.97
C ALA A 415 -8.29 -28.13 -11.22
N GLY A 416 -7.75 -28.79 -12.24
CA GLY A 416 -8.05 -30.20 -12.54
C GLY A 416 -7.53 -31.17 -11.48
N ARG A 417 -6.40 -30.86 -10.82
CA ARG A 417 -5.82 -31.70 -9.73
C ARG A 417 -6.64 -31.68 -8.44
N VAL A 418 -7.34 -30.58 -8.16
CA VAL A 418 -8.15 -30.44 -6.93
C VAL A 418 -9.51 -31.13 -7.05
N HIS A 419 -10.00 -31.36 -8.28
CA HIS A 419 -11.33 -31.92 -8.55
C HIS A 419 -11.28 -33.40 -9.04
N GLY A 420 -10.10 -33.98 -9.25
CA GLY A 420 -9.85 -35.36 -9.60
C GLY A 420 -9.30 -36.17 -8.42
#